data_9a0e2489573a7992aa536a510eb6c561
#
_entry.id   9a0e2489573a7992aa536a510eb6c561
#
_cell.length_a   1.000
_cell.length_b   1.000
_cell.length_c   1.000
_cell.angle_alpha   90.00
_cell.angle_beta   90.00
_cell.angle_gamma   90.00
#
_symmetry.space_group_name_H-M   'P 1'
#
loop_
_entity.id
_entity.type
_entity.pdbx_description
1 polymer ?
#
loop_
_entity_poly.entity_id
_entity_poly.type
_entity_poly.pdbx_seq_one_letter_code
_entity_poly.pdbx_strand_id
1 'polypeptide(L)'
;MNKLESELQRLYFLPSQAWLGAKSESDNPHINLITATGLVRCLVISVKDGGAWQQVAALYQGIQDELELPAPAISVSVEDGYQIWFSLAEPVALQLAQDFMEGLCRKYLAETKAANLKLRPGTADALKFVPKIPARQDTSERWSAYIDPTMGSMFVEETWLEMTPILDKQAGMLAGLKSTNTEDFHRALSTLQTMPETDASPPADKAESTQFQQSSKNTLDIGNGFSNPKNFLLAVMNDTTAKAEERIQAAIALLPYFGNDIGR
;
A
#
# COMPACT_ATOMS: atom_id res chain seq x y z
N MET A 1 22.31 -6.79 23.10
CA MET A 1 21.21 -6.38 22.22
C MET A 1 20.88 -4.95 22.58
N ASN A 2 20.94 -4.00 21.62
CA ASN A 2 20.59 -2.62 21.89
C ASN A 2 19.04 -2.45 21.85
N LYS A 3 18.52 -1.31 22.35
CA LYS A 3 17.07 -1.05 22.41
C LYS A 3 16.39 -1.18 21.04
N LEU A 4 17.04 -0.67 19.98
CA LEU A 4 16.52 -0.73 18.62
C LEU A 4 16.38 -2.18 18.13
N GLU A 5 17.37 -3.02 18.37
CA GLU A 5 17.30 -4.43 17.99
C GLU A 5 16.18 -5.16 18.73
N SER A 6 15.93 -4.81 20.00
CA SER A 6 14.81 -5.36 20.77
C SER A 6 13.47 -4.98 20.15
N GLU A 7 13.30 -3.71 19.71
CA GLU A 7 12.07 -3.26 19.05
C GLU A 7 11.88 -3.87 17.65
N LEU A 8 12.95 -3.99 16.87
CA LEU A 8 12.91 -4.67 15.56
C LEU A 8 12.51 -6.15 15.72
N GLN A 9 13.05 -6.84 16.73
CA GLN A 9 12.68 -8.21 17.00
C GLN A 9 11.24 -8.33 17.48
N ARG A 10 10.80 -7.45 18.37
CA ARG A 10 9.42 -7.41 18.87
C ARG A 10 8.40 -7.25 17.76
N LEU A 11 8.66 -6.34 16.82
CA LEU A 11 7.71 -6.01 15.76
C LEU A 11 7.81 -6.93 14.54
N TYR A 12 9.01 -7.19 14.05
CA TYR A 12 9.16 -7.65 12.68
C TYR A 12 9.72 -9.06 12.53
N PHE A 13 10.41 -9.59 13.55
CA PHE A 13 11.13 -10.85 13.38
C PHE A 13 10.59 -11.95 14.25
N LEU A 14 10.66 -13.16 13.74
CA LEU A 14 10.40 -14.35 14.52
C LEU A 14 11.67 -14.75 15.30
N PRO A 15 11.53 -15.46 16.43
CA PRO A 15 12.67 -15.84 17.28
C PRO A 15 13.78 -16.63 16.55
N SER A 16 13.40 -17.36 15.49
CA SER A 16 14.33 -18.13 14.66
C SER A 16 15.04 -17.33 13.57
N GLN A 17 14.65 -16.07 13.35
CA GLN A 17 15.22 -15.22 12.33
C GLN A 17 16.42 -14.44 12.88
N ALA A 18 17.48 -14.34 12.08
CA ALA A 18 18.70 -13.62 12.41
C ALA A 18 19.16 -12.77 11.22
N TRP A 19 19.92 -11.70 11.52
CA TRP A 19 20.56 -10.89 10.49
C TRP A 19 21.60 -11.70 9.72
N LEU A 20 21.57 -11.61 8.42
CA LEU A 20 22.49 -12.25 7.48
C LEU A 20 23.45 -11.19 6.89
N GLY A 21 24.68 -11.59 6.56
CA GLY A 21 25.61 -10.74 5.79
C GLY A 21 26.49 -9.80 6.62
N ALA A 22 26.45 -9.80 7.94
CA ALA A 22 27.30 -8.93 8.79
C ALA A 22 28.74 -9.47 8.92
N LYS A 23 29.44 -9.67 7.80
CA LYS A 23 30.85 -10.10 7.83
C LYS A 23 31.86 -8.97 7.66
N SER A 24 31.43 -7.78 7.24
CA SER A 24 32.25 -6.59 7.01
C SER A 24 31.47 -5.34 7.42
N GLU A 25 32.16 -4.25 7.81
CA GLU A 25 31.52 -2.96 8.09
C GLU A 25 30.86 -2.33 6.85
N SER A 26 31.20 -2.79 5.65
CA SER A 26 30.61 -2.36 4.38
C SER A 26 29.36 -3.16 3.98
N ASP A 27 29.09 -4.31 4.61
CA ASP A 27 27.94 -5.15 4.26
C ASP A 27 26.74 -4.75 5.13
N ASN A 28 25.72 -4.19 4.50
CA ASN A 28 24.46 -3.92 5.19
C ASN A 28 23.78 -5.25 5.55
N PRO A 29 23.60 -5.57 6.84
CA PRO A 29 22.91 -6.80 7.24
C PRO A 29 21.49 -6.77 6.70
N HIS A 30 21.02 -7.92 6.23
CA HIS A 30 19.65 -8.12 5.76
C HIS A 30 19.01 -9.31 6.45
N ILE A 31 17.69 -9.37 6.42
CA ILE A 31 16.94 -10.49 6.98
C ILE A 31 15.99 -11.06 5.93
N ASN A 32 15.87 -12.40 5.93
CA ASN A 32 14.87 -13.07 5.13
C ASN A 32 13.51 -12.94 5.85
N LEU A 33 12.54 -12.32 5.17
CA LEU A 33 11.19 -12.13 5.72
C LEU A 33 10.34 -13.41 5.68
N ILE A 34 10.72 -14.39 4.86
CA ILE A 34 10.00 -15.64 4.68
C ILE A 34 10.68 -16.72 5.54
N THR A 35 9.91 -17.37 6.41
CA THR A 35 10.40 -18.52 7.20
C THR A 35 10.58 -19.75 6.31
N ALA A 36 11.25 -20.77 6.82
CA ALA A 36 11.38 -22.08 6.15
C ALA A 36 10.02 -22.74 5.87
N THR A 37 8.98 -22.38 6.61
CA THR A 37 7.59 -22.86 6.43
C THR A 37 6.74 -21.99 5.52
N GLY A 38 7.32 -20.96 4.88
CA GLY A 38 6.59 -20.07 3.98
C GLY A 38 5.72 -19.03 4.69
N LEU A 39 5.92 -18.81 5.98
CA LEU A 39 5.18 -17.82 6.76
C LEU A 39 5.94 -16.51 6.84
N VAL A 40 5.21 -15.41 6.96
CA VAL A 40 5.73 -14.05 7.04
C VAL A 40 5.08 -13.27 8.18
N ARG A 41 5.85 -12.42 8.85
CA ARG A 41 5.39 -11.57 9.95
C ARG A 41 5.57 -10.09 9.67
N CYS A 42 6.52 -9.74 8.84
CA CYS A 42 6.82 -8.37 8.45
C CYS A 42 6.51 -8.17 6.97
N LEU A 43 5.79 -7.09 6.65
CA LEU A 43 5.50 -6.68 5.28
C LEU A 43 6.05 -5.28 5.07
N VAL A 44 6.64 -5.02 3.90
CA VAL A 44 7.21 -3.71 3.58
C VAL A 44 6.78 -3.30 2.18
N ILE A 45 6.09 -2.17 2.09
CA ILE A 45 5.79 -1.50 0.82
C ILE A 45 6.80 -0.37 0.65
N SER A 46 7.57 -0.41 -0.43
CA SER A 46 8.53 0.63 -0.76
C SER A 46 8.04 1.45 -1.95
N VAL A 47 8.15 2.78 -1.84
CA VAL A 47 7.77 3.75 -2.87
C VAL A 47 8.99 4.59 -3.21
N LYS A 48 9.64 4.28 -4.34
CA LYS A 48 10.91 4.91 -4.75
C LYS A 48 10.76 6.35 -5.22
N ASP A 49 9.56 6.83 -5.42
CA ASP A 49 9.27 8.19 -5.86
C ASP A 49 9.12 9.12 -4.64
N GLY A 50 10.06 10.03 -4.45
CA GLY A 50 9.98 11.02 -3.36
C GLY A 50 8.75 11.93 -3.49
N GLY A 51 8.31 12.26 -4.70
CA GLY A 51 7.09 13.04 -4.97
C GLY A 51 5.80 12.33 -4.54
N ALA A 52 5.84 11.02 -4.28
CA ALA A 52 4.69 10.24 -3.85
C ALA A 52 4.34 10.39 -2.35
N TRP A 53 4.94 11.33 -1.61
CA TRP A 53 4.64 11.50 -0.19
C TRP A 53 3.15 11.66 0.11
N GLN A 54 2.39 12.38 -0.70
CA GLN A 54 0.95 12.54 -0.49
C GLN A 54 0.21 11.21 -0.51
N GLN A 55 0.57 10.31 -1.41
CA GLN A 55 0.00 8.96 -1.51
C GLN A 55 0.44 8.08 -0.34
N VAL A 56 1.70 8.17 0.07
CA VAL A 56 2.21 7.48 1.27
C VAL A 56 1.49 7.97 2.53
N ALA A 57 1.26 9.27 2.66
CA ALA A 57 0.52 9.85 3.78
C ALA A 57 -0.96 9.41 3.77
N ALA A 58 -1.59 9.37 2.59
CA ALA A 58 -2.96 8.86 2.44
C ALA A 58 -3.05 7.37 2.82
N LEU A 59 -2.08 6.55 2.39
CA LEU A 59 -1.97 5.16 2.81
C LEU A 59 -1.83 5.04 4.34
N TYR A 60 -0.91 5.83 4.94
CA TYR A 60 -0.67 5.83 6.39
C TYR A 60 -1.93 6.19 7.19
N GLN A 61 -2.68 7.19 6.75
CA GLN A 61 -3.93 7.60 7.37
C GLN A 61 -5.05 6.57 7.14
N GLY A 62 -5.22 6.11 5.90
CA GLY A 62 -6.26 5.15 5.55
C GLY A 62 -6.13 3.80 6.25
N ILE A 63 -4.90 3.37 6.57
CA ILE A 63 -4.66 2.18 7.39
C ILE A 63 -5.29 2.34 8.77
N GLN A 64 -5.16 3.50 9.39
CA GLN A 64 -5.65 3.77 10.73
C GLN A 64 -7.15 4.11 10.75
N ASP A 65 -7.59 4.99 9.85
CA ASP A 65 -8.94 5.57 9.88
C ASP A 65 -9.98 4.69 9.17
N GLU A 66 -9.60 4.02 8.07
CA GLU A 66 -10.53 3.23 7.26
C GLU A 66 -10.42 1.73 7.52
N LEU A 67 -9.21 1.21 7.74
CA LEU A 67 -8.98 -0.21 8.02
C LEU A 67 -8.90 -0.52 9.51
N GLU A 68 -8.86 0.52 10.36
CA GLU A 68 -8.78 0.41 11.83
C GLU A 68 -7.60 -0.46 12.29
N LEU A 69 -6.47 -0.38 11.55
CA LEU A 69 -5.26 -1.11 11.89
C LEU A 69 -4.28 -0.24 12.68
N PRO A 70 -3.37 -0.85 13.44
CA PRO A 70 -2.27 -0.12 14.09
C PRO A 70 -1.42 0.65 13.07
N ALA A 71 -0.92 1.81 13.47
CA ALA A 71 -0.03 2.62 12.65
C ALA A 71 1.22 1.82 12.24
N PRO A 72 1.58 1.79 10.95
CA PRO A 72 2.82 1.20 10.48
C PRO A 72 4.01 2.13 10.77
N ALA A 73 5.24 1.61 10.79
CA ALA A 73 6.41 2.48 10.77
C ALA A 73 6.65 3.02 9.35
N ILE A 74 7.25 4.21 9.26
CA ILE A 74 7.77 4.75 8.00
C ILE A 74 9.28 4.90 8.12
N SER A 75 10.00 4.49 7.08
CA SER A 75 11.43 4.76 6.94
C SER A 75 11.75 5.32 5.58
N VAL A 76 12.95 5.90 5.45
CA VAL A 76 13.49 6.43 4.19
C VAL A 76 14.81 5.76 3.86
N SER A 77 15.08 5.59 2.56
CA SER A 77 16.35 5.06 2.05
C SER A 77 16.62 5.56 0.63
N VAL A 78 17.90 5.61 0.24
CA VAL A 78 18.32 6.02 -1.12
C VAL A 78 17.76 5.07 -2.19
N GLU A 79 17.80 3.75 -1.91
CA GLU A 79 17.42 2.73 -2.90
C GLU A 79 15.92 2.54 -3.05
N ASP A 80 15.21 2.60 -1.94
CA ASP A 80 13.81 2.18 -1.85
C ASP A 80 12.84 3.35 -1.60
N GLY A 81 13.36 4.57 -1.43
CA GLY A 81 12.54 5.75 -1.13
C GLY A 81 11.85 5.64 0.23
N TYR A 82 10.56 5.91 0.28
CA TYR A 82 9.73 5.66 1.47
C TYR A 82 9.42 4.19 1.61
N GLN A 83 9.52 3.67 2.82
CA GLN A 83 9.19 2.29 3.14
C GLN A 83 8.17 2.27 4.28
N ILE A 84 7.05 1.60 4.07
CA ILE A 84 5.96 1.44 5.03
C ILE A 84 6.05 0.02 5.58
N TRP A 85 6.25 -0.11 6.90
CA TRP A 85 6.53 -1.36 7.61
C TRP A 85 5.33 -1.81 8.42
N PHE A 86 4.77 -2.95 8.07
CA PHE A 86 3.67 -3.57 8.79
C PHE A 86 4.19 -4.70 9.67
N SER A 87 3.67 -4.76 10.87
CA SER A 87 3.96 -5.79 11.85
C SER A 87 2.71 -6.62 12.10
N LEU A 88 2.82 -7.93 11.98
CA LEU A 88 1.75 -8.88 12.31
C LEU A 88 2.03 -9.53 13.66
N ALA A 89 1.01 -9.69 14.51
CA ALA A 89 1.15 -10.37 15.79
C ALA A 89 1.46 -11.85 15.57
N GLU A 90 0.78 -12.48 14.63
CA GLU A 90 1.00 -13.86 14.21
C GLU A 90 1.42 -13.91 12.74
N PRO A 91 2.33 -14.82 12.36
CA PRO A 91 2.76 -14.94 10.98
C PRO A 91 1.65 -15.52 10.10
N VAL A 92 1.55 -15.01 8.88
CA VAL A 92 0.56 -15.45 7.87
C VAL A 92 1.25 -16.09 6.67
N ALA A 93 0.50 -16.82 5.84
CA ALA A 93 1.01 -17.35 4.58
C ALA A 93 1.44 -16.22 3.63
N LEU A 94 2.52 -16.44 2.88
CA LEU A 94 3.05 -15.45 1.93
C LEU A 94 2.00 -14.90 0.97
N GLN A 95 1.10 -15.75 0.46
CA GLN A 95 0.05 -15.33 -0.46
C GLN A 95 -0.90 -14.31 0.15
N LEU A 96 -1.37 -14.55 1.39
CA LEU A 96 -2.25 -13.61 2.09
C LEU A 96 -1.57 -12.26 2.34
N ALA A 97 -0.27 -12.30 2.63
CA ALA A 97 0.53 -11.10 2.81
C ALA A 97 0.66 -10.29 1.49
N GLN A 98 0.84 -10.98 0.37
CA GLN A 98 0.88 -10.36 -0.96
C GLN A 98 -0.46 -9.77 -1.35
N ASP A 99 -1.55 -10.52 -1.20
CA ASP A 99 -2.92 -10.04 -1.48
C ASP A 99 -3.24 -8.77 -0.67
N PHE A 100 -2.82 -8.72 0.60
CA PHE A 100 -2.99 -7.56 1.46
C PHE A 100 -2.20 -6.34 0.94
N MET A 101 -0.91 -6.51 0.63
CA MET A 101 -0.07 -5.42 0.10
C MET A 101 -0.56 -4.92 -1.26
N GLU A 102 -0.96 -5.83 -2.16
CA GLU A 102 -1.54 -5.48 -3.46
C GLU A 102 -2.86 -4.72 -3.31
N GLY A 103 -3.71 -5.15 -2.37
CA GLY A 103 -4.95 -4.44 -2.04
C GLY A 103 -4.69 -3.01 -1.55
N LEU A 104 -3.70 -2.81 -0.68
CA LEU A 104 -3.28 -1.48 -0.24
C LEU A 104 -2.75 -0.63 -1.38
N CYS A 105 -1.90 -1.20 -2.25
CA CYS A 105 -1.37 -0.49 -3.41
C CYS A 105 -2.48 -0.08 -4.38
N ARG A 106 -3.43 -0.96 -4.65
CA ARG A 106 -4.59 -0.69 -5.51
C ARG A 106 -5.42 0.47 -4.98
N LYS A 107 -5.64 0.49 -3.66
CA LYS A 107 -6.49 1.50 -3.02
C LYS A 107 -5.81 2.86 -2.88
N TYR A 108 -4.57 2.91 -2.43
CA TYR A 108 -3.92 4.15 -2.00
C TYR A 108 -2.76 4.61 -2.90
N LEU A 109 -2.15 3.68 -3.67
CA LEU A 109 -0.96 3.94 -4.49
C LEU A 109 -1.23 3.73 -5.98
N ALA A 110 -2.49 3.78 -6.42
CA ALA A 110 -2.90 3.54 -7.80
C ALA A 110 -2.22 4.48 -8.82
N GLU A 111 -1.89 5.70 -8.42
CA GLU A 111 -1.19 6.67 -9.27
C GLU A 111 0.33 6.44 -9.32
N THR A 112 0.87 5.62 -8.41
CA THR A 112 2.30 5.32 -8.38
C THR A 112 2.63 4.30 -9.46
N LYS A 113 3.66 4.59 -10.28
CA LYS A 113 4.11 3.66 -11.31
C LYS A 113 4.59 2.36 -10.68
N ALA A 114 4.19 1.22 -11.24
CA ALA A 114 4.57 -0.11 -10.75
C ALA A 114 6.10 -0.29 -10.62
N ALA A 115 6.90 0.34 -11.51
CA ALA A 115 8.35 0.31 -11.45
C ALA A 115 8.94 1.01 -10.19
N ASN A 116 8.17 1.89 -9.56
CA ASN A 116 8.55 2.59 -8.33
C ASN A 116 8.05 1.89 -7.06
N LEU A 117 7.29 0.80 -7.21
CA LEU A 117 6.77 0.01 -6.09
C LEU A 117 7.59 -1.27 -5.91
N LYS A 118 7.94 -1.57 -4.67
CA LYS A 118 8.51 -2.87 -4.29
C LYS A 118 7.74 -3.41 -3.08
N LEU A 119 7.17 -4.59 -3.24
CA LEU A 119 6.43 -5.31 -2.20
C LEU A 119 7.33 -6.42 -1.64
N ARG A 120 7.59 -6.37 -0.34
CA ARG A 120 8.38 -7.37 0.37
C ARG A 120 7.59 -7.96 1.55
N PRO A 121 7.57 -9.28 1.71
CA PRO A 121 8.23 -10.27 0.86
C PRO A 121 7.51 -10.49 -0.48
N GLY A 122 8.29 -10.69 -1.54
CA GLY A 122 7.82 -11.06 -2.87
C GLY A 122 8.30 -12.44 -3.29
N THR A 123 7.87 -12.90 -4.47
CA THR A 123 8.27 -14.20 -5.04
C THR A 123 9.70 -14.18 -5.59
N ALA A 124 10.17 -13.04 -6.13
CA ALA A 124 11.54 -12.90 -6.60
C ALA A 124 12.53 -12.94 -5.43
N ASP A 125 13.69 -13.57 -5.63
CA ASP A 125 14.69 -13.75 -4.55
C ASP A 125 15.12 -12.42 -3.92
N ALA A 126 15.32 -11.37 -4.71
CA ALA A 126 15.67 -10.04 -4.21
C ALA A 126 14.60 -9.41 -3.31
N LEU A 127 13.34 -9.85 -3.43
CA LEU A 127 12.21 -9.34 -2.65
C LEU A 127 11.94 -10.15 -1.37
N LYS A 128 12.66 -11.23 -1.14
CA LYS A 128 12.55 -12.01 0.11
C LYS A 128 13.26 -11.36 1.28
N PHE A 129 14.15 -10.42 1.01
CA PHE A 129 15.02 -9.81 2.00
C PHE A 129 14.71 -8.32 2.18
N VAL A 130 14.95 -7.85 3.40
CA VAL A 130 14.93 -6.43 3.72
C VAL A 130 16.23 -6.05 4.43
N PRO A 131 16.86 -4.90 4.06
CA PRO A 131 18.07 -4.42 4.73
C PRO A 131 17.76 -3.93 6.13
N LYS A 132 18.75 -3.97 7.01
CA LYS A 132 18.67 -3.38 8.35
C LYS A 132 18.54 -1.86 8.25
N ILE A 133 17.67 -1.28 9.06
CA ILE A 133 17.50 0.16 9.22
C ILE A 133 17.71 0.51 10.70
N PRO A 134 18.45 1.57 10.99
CA PRO A 134 19.25 2.41 10.08
C PRO A 134 20.51 1.71 9.56
N ALA A 135 20.91 2.08 8.36
CA ALA A 135 22.15 1.62 7.76
C ALA A 135 22.76 2.72 6.88
N ARG A 136 24.08 2.76 6.81
CA ARG A 136 24.81 3.61 5.88
C ARG A 136 24.60 3.06 4.46
N GLN A 137 24.30 3.95 3.54
CA GLN A 137 24.04 3.58 2.15
C GLN A 137 25.23 3.97 1.29
N ASP A 138 25.84 2.98 0.64
CA ASP A 138 27.04 3.15 -0.17
C ASP A 138 28.26 3.71 0.57
N THR A 139 29.24 4.22 -0.20
CA THR A 139 30.39 4.98 0.29
C THR A 139 30.06 6.43 0.68
N SER A 140 28.81 6.87 0.44
CA SER A 140 28.31 8.20 0.80
C SER A 140 27.94 8.28 2.28
N GLU A 141 27.85 9.49 2.83
CA GLU A 141 27.38 9.70 4.21
C GLU A 141 25.85 9.69 4.33
N ARG A 142 25.16 9.04 3.39
CA ARG A 142 23.71 8.91 3.37
C ARG A 142 23.25 7.71 4.19
N TRP A 143 22.22 7.92 4.99
CA TRP A 143 21.69 6.91 5.90
C TRP A 143 20.22 6.63 5.66
N SER A 144 19.83 5.37 5.72
CA SER A 144 18.44 5.00 5.92
C SER A 144 18.04 5.19 7.38
N ALA A 145 16.78 5.54 7.63
CA ALA A 145 16.29 5.74 8.98
C ALA A 145 14.76 5.62 9.06
N TYR A 146 14.25 5.23 10.23
CA TYR A 146 12.85 5.44 10.57
C TYR A 146 12.62 6.94 10.78
N ILE A 147 11.47 7.43 10.33
CA ILE A 147 11.06 8.82 10.43
C ILE A 147 9.72 8.96 11.12
N ASP A 148 9.50 10.10 11.75
CA ASP A 148 8.16 10.49 12.21
C ASP A 148 7.29 10.78 10.99
N PRO A 149 6.06 10.19 10.88
CA PRO A 149 5.18 10.42 9.75
C PRO A 149 4.83 11.89 9.50
N THR A 150 4.83 12.73 10.54
CA THR A 150 4.58 14.17 10.41
C THR A 150 5.70 14.91 9.66
N MET A 151 6.90 14.31 9.60
CA MET A 151 8.07 14.87 8.93
C MET A 151 8.27 14.32 7.51
N GLY A 152 7.42 13.43 7.03
CA GLY A 152 7.64 12.74 5.77
C GLY A 152 7.76 13.66 4.56
N SER A 153 7.05 14.80 4.55
CA SER A 153 7.15 15.80 3.47
C SER A 153 8.55 16.44 3.32
N MET A 154 9.39 16.37 4.34
CA MET A 154 10.76 16.87 4.28
C MET A 154 11.69 16.00 3.42
N PHE A 155 11.27 14.78 3.11
CA PHE A 155 12.05 13.80 2.35
C PHE A 155 11.62 13.67 0.88
N VAL A 156 10.83 14.61 0.35
CA VAL A 156 10.32 14.58 -1.03
C VAL A 156 11.46 14.65 -2.06
N GLU A 157 12.47 15.47 -1.80
CA GLU A 157 13.62 15.61 -2.70
C GLU A 157 14.71 14.58 -2.40
N GLU A 158 14.91 14.27 -1.10
CA GLU A 158 16.00 13.42 -0.61
C GLU A 158 15.47 12.40 0.40
N THR A 159 15.31 11.15 -0.01
CA THR A 159 14.77 10.06 0.83
C THR A 159 15.85 9.42 1.72
N TRP A 160 16.76 10.23 2.32
CA TRP A 160 17.81 9.78 3.23
C TRP A 160 18.16 10.85 4.26
N LEU A 161 18.99 10.48 5.23
CA LEU A 161 19.59 11.40 6.19
C LEU A 161 21.09 11.57 5.88
N GLU A 162 21.60 12.80 5.98
CA GLU A 162 23.04 13.10 5.83
C GLU A 162 23.84 12.83 7.11
N MET A 163 23.17 12.55 8.22
CA MET A 163 23.80 12.31 9.52
C MET A 163 23.46 10.92 10.04
N THR A 164 24.40 10.34 10.79
CA THR A 164 24.17 9.06 11.48
C THR A 164 22.96 9.14 12.40
N PRO A 165 21.92 8.30 12.21
CA PRO A 165 20.76 8.27 13.07
C PRO A 165 21.11 7.86 14.51
N ILE A 166 20.54 8.53 15.49
CA ILE A 166 20.71 8.20 16.91
C ILE A 166 19.85 6.97 17.21
N LEU A 167 20.46 5.82 17.54
CA LEU A 167 19.77 4.53 17.72
C LEU A 167 18.68 4.56 18.79
N ASP A 168 18.88 5.30 19.89
CA ASP A 168 17.85 5.44 20.92
C ASP A 168 16.61 6.20 20.44
N LYS A 169 16.77 7.18 19.53
CA LYS A 169 15.67 7.89 18.90
C LYS A 169 14.92 6.95 17.92
N GLN A 170 15.65 6.17 17.14
CA GLN A 170 15.09 5.16 16.25
C GLN A 170 14.28 4.10 17.03
N ALA A 171 14.83 3.64 18.15
CA ALA A 171 14.10 2.74 19.06
C ALA A 171 12.83 3.39 19.63
N GLY A 172 12.91 4.67 20.02
CA GLY A 172 11.77 5.42 20.55
C GLY A 172 10.61 5.54 19.54
N MET A 173 10.90 5.70 18.25
CA MET A 173 9.89 5.74 17.19
C MET A 173 9.15 4.41 17.06
N LEU A 174 9.83 3.28 17.28
CA LEU A 174 9.24 1.95 17.17
C LEU A 174 8.55 1.50 18.47
N ALA A 175 8.95 1.99 19.63
CA ALA A 175 8.49 1.51 20.93
C ALA A 175 6.97 1.62 21.13
N GLY A 176 6.34 2.66 20.55
CA GLY A 176 4.89 2.89 20.62
C GLY A 176 4.06 2.08 19.63
N LEU A 177 4.69 1.43 18.65
CA LEU A 177 3.97 0.72 17.60
C LEU A 177 3.46 -0.64 18.09
N LYS A 178 2.31 -1.05 17.55
CA LYS A 178 1.67 -2.33 17.83
C LYS A 178 1.64 -3.21 16.58
N SER A 179 1.65 -4.51 16.78
CA SER A 179 1.42 -5.47 15.70
C SER A 179 -0.08 -5.63 15.44
N THR A 180 -0.45 -5.77 14.17
CA THR A 180 -1.82 -6.09 13.74
C THR A 180 -2.15 -7.51 14.17
N ASN A 181 -3.24 -7.71 14.88
CA ASN A 181 -3.72 -9.04 15.25
C ASN A 181 -4.35 -9.76 14.04
N THR A 182 -4.54 -11.06 14.16
CA THR A 182 -5.02 -11.91 13.06
C THR A 182 -6.43 -11.55 12.62
N GLU A 183 -7.32 -11.21 13.54
CA GLU A 183 -8.71 -10.85 13.24
C GLU A 183 -8.79 -9.54 12.45
N ASP A 184 -8.10 -8.50 12.91
CA ASP A 184 -8.02 -7.21 12.23
C ASP A 184 -7.37 -7.33 10.85
N PHE A 185 -6.32 -8.16 10.72
CA PHE A 185 -5.69 -8.44 9.44
C PHE A 185 -6.67 -9.05 8.42
N HIS A 186 -7.43 -10.07 8.81
CA HIS A 186 -8.40 -10.71 7.92
C HIS A 186 -9.58 -9.78 7.58
N ARG A 187 -10.05 -8.98 8.52
CA ARG A 187 -11.08 -7.95 8.29
C ARG A 187 -10.60 -6.94 7.24
N ALA A 188 -9.40 -6.40 7.42
CA ALA A 188 -8.82 -5.44 6.47
C ALA A 188 -8.58 -6.06 5.09
N LEU A 189 -8.08 -7.30 5.03
CA LEU A 189 -7.89 -8.03 3.78
C LEU A 189 -9.23 -8.20 3.04
N SER A 190 -10.29 -8.62 3.73
CA SER A 190 -11.63 -8.75 3.15
C SER A 190 -12.16 -7.41 2.61
N THR A 191 -11.94 -6.31 3.35
CA THR A 191 -12.32 -4.96 2.92
C THR A 191 -11.58 -4.55 1.63
N LEU A 192 -10.29 -4.87 1.53
CA LEU A 192 -9.48 -4.56 0.35
C LEU A 192 -9.84 -5.41 -0.89
N GLN A 193 -10.32 -6.64 -0.68
CA GLN A 193 -10.75 -7.55 -1.76
C GLN A 193 -12.14 -7.21 -2.31
N THR A 194 -13.02 -6.62 -1.50
CA THR A 194 -14.39 -6.24 -1.94
C THR A 194 -14.41 -4.96 -2.77
N MET A 195 -13.30 -4.28 -2.97
CA MET A 195 -13.23 -3.12 -3.86
C MET A 195 -13.23 -3.57 -5.31
N PRO A 196 -14.11 -3.03 -6.18
CA PRO A 196 -14.13 -3.39 -7.59
C PRO A 196 -12.78 -3.08 -8.25
N GLU A 197 -12.29 -4.01 -9.05
CA GLU A 197 -11.10 -3.81 -9.86
C GLU A 197 -11.34 -2.61 -10.79
N THR A 198 -10.58 -1.54 -10.61
CA THR A 198 -10.51 -0.48 -11.61
C THR A 198 -9.69 -1.06 -12.76
N ASP A 199 -10.36 -1.43 -13.86
CA ASP A 199 -9.76 -1.94 -15.08
C ASP A 199 -8.63 -1.04 -15.58
N ALA A 200 -7.41 -1.42 -15.30
CA ALA A 200 -6.23 -0.94 -16.00
C ALA A 200 -5.68 -2.10 -16.87
N SER A 201 -6.40 -2.42 -17.94
CA SER A 201 -5.87 -3.29 -18.99
C SER A 201 -4.95 -2.49 -19.90
N PRO A 202 -3.72 -2.96 -20.17
CA PRO A 202 -2.90 -2.39 -21.23
C PRO A 202 -3.45 -2.80 -22.61
N PRO A 203 -3.30 -1.97 -23.65
CA PRO A 203 -3.81 -2.28 -24.98
C PRO A 203 -2.98 -3.38 -25.65
N ALA A 204 -3.57 -4.54 -25.86
CA ALA A 204 -3.03 -5.56 -26.76
C ALA A 204 -3.66 -5.39 -28.15
N ASP A 205 -2.78 -5.22 -29.13
CA ASP A 205 -3.05 -5.11 -30.56
C ASP A 205 -3.65 -6.36 -31.18
N LYS A 206 -4.70 -6.15 -32.00
CA LYS A 206 -5.15 -6.87 -33.18
C LYS A 206 -5.33 -8.38 -33.19
N ALA A 207 -6.55 -8.80 -33.47
CA ALA A 207 -6.89 -9.49 -34.74
C ALA A 207 -8.40 -9.61 -34.92
N GLU A 208 -8.85 -9.26 -36.13
CA GLU A 208 -10.20 -9.37 -36.67
C GLU A 208 -10.76 -10.80 -36.66
N SER A 209 -12.03 -10.94 -36.33
CA SER A 209 -12.92 -11.85 -37.10
C SER A 209 -14.38 -11.47 -36.88
N THR A 210 -14.99 -11.13 -37.97
CA THR A 210 -16.39 -10.85 -38.26
C THR A 210 -17.30 -12.02 -37.88
N GLN A 211 -18.43 -11.76 -37.22
CA GLN A 211 -19.74 -12.28 -37.65
C GLN A 211 -20.89 -11.58 -36.93
N PHE A 212 -21.82 -11.14 -37.77
CA PHE A 212 -23.14 -10.57 -37.48
C PHE A 212 -24.04 -11.52 -36.71
N GLN A 213 -24.77 -11.03 -35.69
CA GLN A 213 -26.21 -11.30 -35.59
C GLN A 213 -26.88 -10.24 -34.70
N GLN A 214 -27.88 -9.61 -35.30
CA GLN A 214 -28.85 -8.71 -34.67
C GLN A 214 -29.75 -9.49 -33.71
N SER A 215 -29.99 -8.92 -32.53
CA SER A 215 -31.36 -8.96 -31.95
C SER A 215 -31.47 -7.89 -30.85
N SER A 216 -32.38 -7.00 -31.12
CA SER A 216 -32.87 -5.93 -30.25
C SER A 216 -33.47 -6.51 -28.96
N LYS A 217 -32.96 -6.09 -27.80
CA LYS A 217 -33.79 -5.94 -26.59
C LYS A 217 -33.18 -4.83 -25.73
N ASN A 218 -33.83 -3.65 -25.77
CA ASN A 218 -33.61 -2.55 -24.83
C ASN A 218 -34.06 -3.01 -23.44
N THR A 219 -33.15 -3.43 -22.61
CA THR A 219 -33.36 -3.55 -21.16
C THR A 219 -32.09 -2.96 -20.52
N LEU A 220 -32.25 -1.83 -19.82
CA LEU A 220 -31.25 -1.29 -18.90
C LEU A 220 -30.94 -2.42 -17.87
N ASP A 221 -29.78 -3.04 -18.02
CA ASP A 221 -29.28 -4.02 -17.05
C ASP A 221 -28.52 -3.26 -15.93
N ILE A 222 -29.31 -2.54 -15.15
CA ILE A 222 -28.80 -1.87 -13.94
C ILE A 222 -28.98 -2.89 -12.83
N GLY A 223 -27.86 -3.57 -12.46
CA GLY A 223 -27.83 -4.61 -11.44
C GLY A 223 -28.61 -4.23 -10.17
N ASN A 224 -29.38 -5.15 -9.64
CA ASN A 224 -30.14 -5.04 -8.41
C ASN A 224 -29.19 -4.86 -7.20
N GLY A 225 -29.08 -3.63 -6.67
CA GLY A 225 -28.26 -3.43 -5.48
C GLY A 225 -27.96 -1.98 -5.06
N PHE A 226 -28.67 -0.99 -5.59
CA PHE A 226 -28.46 0.37 -5.14
C PHE A 226 -29.28 0.70 -3.88
N SER A 227 -28.63 0.79 -2.73
CA SER A 227 -29.25 1.20 -1.46
C SER A 227 -29.48 2.72 -1.36
N ASN A 228 -28.93 3.52 -2.31
CA ASN A 228 -29.03 4.97 -2.32
C ASN A 228 -29.43 5.48 -3.72
N PRO A 229 -30.53 6.28 -3.83
CA PRO A 229 -31.00 6.84 -5.10
C PRO A 229 -29.93 7.67 -5.84
N LYS A 230 -29.03 8.34 -5.12
CA LYS A 230 -27.93 9.12 -5.71
C LYS A 230 -26.96 8.21 -6.48
N ASN A 231 -26.60 7.06 -5.93
CA ASN A 231 -25.70 6.11 -6.59
C ASN A 231 -26.33 5.48 -7.83
N PHE A 232 -27.64 5.21 -7.79
CA PHE A 232 -28.39 4.76 -8.96
C PHE A 232 -28.35 5.80 -10.09
N LEU A 233 -28.65 7.06 -9.79
CA LEU A 233 -28.64 8.14 -10.77
C LEU A 233 -27.24 8.39 -11.35
N LEU A 234 -26.19 8.28 -10.52
CA LEU A 234 -24.79 8.36 -10.97
C LEU A 234 -24.44 7.21 -11.92
N ALA A 235 -24.89 6.00 -11.62
CA ALA A 235 -24.66 4.85 -12.48
C ALA A 235 -25.34 5.02 -13.85
N VAL A 236 -26.59 5.47 -13.89
CA VAL A 236 -27.31 5.75 -15.16
C VAL A 236 -26.64 6.88 -15.95
N MET A 237 -26.21 7.95 -15.28
CA MET A 237 -25.52 9.06 -15.94
C MET A 237 -24.22 8.64 -16.61
N ASN A 238 -23.47 7.74 -15.98
CA ASN A 238 -22.17 7.26 -16.46
C ASN A 238 -22.27 6.01 -17.36
N ASP A 239 -23.44 5.41 -17.49
CA ASP A 239 -23.65 4.25 -18.37
C ASP A 239 -23.60 4.70 -19.84
N THR A 240 -22.54 4.29 -20.55
CA THR A 240 -22.36 4.59 -21.98
C THR A 240 -23.31 3.82 -22.88
N THR A 241 -23.98 2.77 -22.37
CA THR A 241 -24.99 1.98 -23.11
C THR A 241 -26.39 2.58 -22.98
N ALA A 242 -26.62 3.41 -21.96
CA ALA A 242 -27.88 4.12 -21.78
C ALA A 242 -28.05 5.24 -22.83
N LYS A 243 -29.31 5.48 -23.23
CA LYS A 243 -29.62 6.54 -24.17
C LYS A 243 -29.25 7.91 -23.65
N ALA A 244 -28.81 8.80 -24.52
CA ALA A 244 -28.41 10.16 -24.15
C ALA A 244 -29.48 10.90 -23.34
N GLU A 245 -30.77 10.70 -23.66
CA GLU A 245 -31.89 11.28 -22.93
C GLU A 245 -31.98 10.79 -21.49
N GLU A 246 -31.81 9.50 -21.25
CA GLU A 246 -31.84 8.87 -19.91
C GLU A 246 -30.67 9.36 -19.06
N ARG A 247 -29.50 9.51 -19.65
CA ARG A 247 -28.31 10.05 -18.99
C ARG A 247 -28.47 11.53 -18.61
N ILE A 248 -29.08 12.35 -19.49
CA ILE A 248 -29.38 13.75 -19.21
C ILE A 248 -30.44 13.85 -18.09
N GLN A 249 -31.49 13.02 -18.11
CA GLN A 249 -32.50 13.01 -17.05
C GLN A 249 -31.90 12.62 -15.69
N ALA A 250 -31.01 11.63 -15.65
CA ALA A 250 -30.30 11.25 -14.44
C ALA A 250 -29.41 12.40 -13.92
N ALA A 251 -28.72 13.11 -14.81
CA ALA A 251 -27.92 14.28 -14.47
C ALA A 251 -28.77 15.41 -13.88
N ILE A 252 -29.93 15.71 -14.48
CA ILE A 252 -30.87 16.73 -13.97
C ILE A 252 -31.41 16.33 -12.59
N ALA A 253 -31.77 15.06 -12.39
CA ALA A 253 -32.26 14.55 -11.12
C ALA A 253 -31.17 14.57 -10.01
N LEU A 254 -29.91 14.60 -10.36
CA LEU A 254 -28.79 14.72 -9.41
C LEU A 254 -28.53 16.16 -8.95
N LEU A 255 -28.90 17.18 -9.71
CA LEU A 255 -28.65 18.61 -9.38
C LEU A 255 -29.06 19.00 -7.94
N PRO A 256 -30.23 18.59 -7.40
CA PRO A 256 -30.60 18.92 -6.04
C PRO A 256 -29.66 18.34 -4.95
N TYR A 257 -28.95 17.25 -5.26
CA TYR A 257 -28.02 16.61 -4.33
C TYR A 257 -26.64 17.27 -4.28
N PHE A 258 -26.35 18.20 -5.20
CA PHE A 258 -25.11 18.98 -5.24
C PHE A 258 -25.33 20.47 -4.84
N GLY A 259 -26.58 20.88 -4.59
CA GLY A 259 -26.98 22.28 -4.35
C GLY A 259 -26.83 22.78 -2.91
N ASN A 260 -26.24 22.04 -1.97
CA ASN A 260 -26.18 22.45 -0.54
C ASN A 260 -24.79 22.90 -0.05
N ASP A 261 -23.82 23.16 -0.91
CA ASP A 261 -22.48 23.61 -0.49
C ASP A 261 -22.09 25.01 -0.97
N ILE A 262 -23.07 25.90 -1.23
CA ILE A 262 -22.80 27.32 -1.46
C ILE A 262 -23.59 28.13 -0.42
N GLY A 263 -23.00 28.39 0.74
CA GLY A 263 -23.45 29.44 1.62
C GLY A 263 -23.43 29.15 3.12
N ARG A 264 -22.27 29.22 3.74
CA ARG A 264 -22.06 29.93 5.01
C ARG A 264 -20.60 30.21 5.28
#